data_9482b443341c21feabd844974a4ea7d2
#
_entry.id   9482b443341c21feabd844974a4ea7d2
#
_cell.length_a   1.000
_cell.length_b   1.000
_cell.length_c   1.000
_cell.angle_alpha   90.00
_cell.angle_beta   90.00
_cell.angle_gamma   90.00
#
_symmetry.space_group_name_H-M   'P 1'
#
loop_
_entity.id
_entity.type
_entity.pdbx_description
1 polymer ?
#
loop_
_entity_poly.entity_id
_entity_poly.type
_entity_poly.pdbx_seq_one_letter_code
_entity_poly.pdbx_strand_id
1 'polypeptide(L)'
;MFNLAKRASFVCAVAIFSISGANAASGNSADLLKYIPADTPYVIASTEPLPSKLADKLEPTVDEMLQSYQSILRHVMTEQLAKLSPEEGDEDKAEQFQGVGEEFLSLMSLEGIRGAGIERDSAFALYGNGLLPVLRFELSKSELFDAAVERIEEKAGESLLIGEAKGVTYKYADADKMKLIIATLDDQAVITVVPSSFDETQVAAALGVKAPRKNLKKSKILRTIGKEYGFSDYLVGFVDNRRIAGIFTGDATSSDKELFAAMGEQPPELSEVCSAEVMEMAGIAPRIVFGYSDMTAQQLKSSMIVELRDDIAEGLATIPAAVPGLGSDPGGFMSFGFGLDPMALRNFYEARLDAMEADPYECEKFADIQAGVAKGREALNQPLPPVVYSFRGFVANIADIQGMDMTSGTLPESIDASILVAVENAESLVMMAAMMDPQIAALNLVPDGKPVKLELAQLAEIADVAFAALSTNALSVSLGDGAESNSADMLVADSADPSPFMSMSMDSARYYAMIGEAMSKEQPADEDGEPMPEEIRSAMRDIMALSGSMYERMSVEIRFTNRGIEIGGLMKLGD
;
A
#
# COMPACT_ATOMS: atom_id res chain seq x y z
N MET A 1 -2.65 -28.96 -17.56
CA MET A 1 -2.83 -27.73 -18.33
C MET A 1 -3.82 -26.77 -17.71
N PHE A 2 -5.02 -27.19 -17.43
CA PHE A 2 -6.01 -26.39 -16.72
C PHE A 2 -5.48 -25.75 -15.42
N ASN A 3 -4.57 -26.38 -14.70
CA ASN A 3 -4.00 -25.81 -13.46
C ASN A 3 -3.06 -24.61 -13.68
N LEU A 4 -2.36 -24.51 -14.80
CA LEU A 4 -1.50 -23.36 -15.12
C LEU A 4 -2.31 -22.20 -15.70
N ALA A 5 -3.21 -22.46 -16.63
CA ALA A 5 -4.16 -21.45 -17.13
C ALA A 5 -5.04 -20.90 -15.98
N LYS A 6 -5.41 -21.76 -15.02
CA LYS A 6 -6.12 -21.40 -13.79
C LYS A 6 -5.31 -20.48 -12.87
N ARG A 7 -4.00 -20.73 -12.69
CA ARG A 7 -3.11 -19.85 -11.92
C ARG A 7 -2.84 -18.53 -12.65
N ALA A 8 -2.64 -18.58 -13.96
CA ALA A 8 -2.50 -17.40 -14.78
C ALA A 8 -3.77 -16.53 -14.77
N SER A 9 -4.96 -17.12 -14.92
CA SER A 9 -6.24 -16.38 -14.87
C SER A 9 -6.50 -15.72 -13.52
N PHE A 10 -6.06 -16.32 -12.40
CA PHE A 10 -6.18 -15.73 -11.07
C PHE A 10 -5.18 -14.57 -10.88
N VAL A 11 -3.94 -14.72 -11.33
CA VAL A 11 -2.92 -13.66 -11.33
C VAL A 11 -3.31 -12.53 -12.28
N CYS A 12 -3.92 -12.86 -13.42
CA CYS A 12 -4.39 -11.89 -14.41
C CYS A 12 -5.59 -11.06 -13.92
N ALA A 13 -6.53 -11.65 -13.21
CA ALA A 13 -7.62 -10.89 -12.57
C ALA A 13 -7.07 -9.88 -11.55
N VAL A 14 -6.03 -10.23 -10.81
CA VAL A 14 -5.37 -9.34 -9.83
C VAL A 14 -4.55 -8.25 -10.52
N ALA A 15 -3.90 -8.52 -11.66
CA ALA A 15 -3.09 -7.53 -12.41
C ALA A 15 -3.96 -6.45 -13.06
N ILE A 16 -5.13 -6.79 -13.61
CA ILE A 16 -6.13 -5.81 -14.10
C ILE A 16 -6.55 -4.86 -12.96
N PHE A 17 -6.56 -5.32 -11.73
CA PHE A 17 -6.87 -4.56 -10.54
C PHE A 17 -5.91 -3.40 -10.25
N SER A 18 -4.62 -3.62 -10.49
CA SER A 18 -3.59 -2.60 -10.20
C SER A 18 -3.62 -1.43 -11.20
N ILE A 19 -4.24 -1.64 -12.37
CA ILE A 19 -4.25 -0.72 -13.50
C ILE A 19 -5.55 0.09 -13.55
N SER A 20 -6.65 -0.47 -13.04
CA SER A 20 -7.98 0.18 -13.05
C SER A 20 -8.07 1.43 -12.17
N GLY A 21 -7.04 1.72 -11.36
CA GLY A 21 -6.98 2.92 -10.51
C GLY A 21 -6.85 4.25 -11.26
N ALA A 22 -6.70 4.22 -12.58
CA ALA A 22 -6.46 5.43 -13.38
C ALA A 22 -7.69 5.98 -14.11
N ASN A 23 -8.86 5.31 -14.07
CA ASN A 23 -9.99 5.68 -14.92
C ASN A 23 -11.34 5.64 -14.20
N ALA A 24 -12.15 6.68 -14.27
CA ALA A 24 -13.54 6.68 -13.77
C ALA A 24 -14.45 7.75 -14.37
N ALA A 25 -15.54 7.40 -14.64
CA ALA A 25 -16.98 7.55 -14.97
C ALA A 25 -17.55 8.87 -15.52
N SER A 26 -18.25 8.79 -16.66
CA SER A 26 -19.27 9.74 -17.12
C SER A 26 -20.70 9.16 -17.16
N GLY A 27 -20.91 7.99 -16.58
CA GLY A 27 -22.24 7.38 -16.40
C GLY A 27 -22.82 7.71 -15.03
N ASN A 28 -24.01 7.16 -14.74
CA ASN A 28 -24.68 7.30 -13.45
C ASN A 28 -23.99 6.35 -12.43
N SER A 29 -22.70 6.61 -12.17
CA SER A 29 -21.76 5.77 -11.38
C SER A 29 -22.29 5.39 -9.99
N ALA A 30 -23.18 6.21 -9.43
CA ALA A 30 -23.96 5.85 -8.26
C ALA A 30 -24.82 4.59 -8.45
N ASP A 31 -25.00 4.11 -9.67
CA ASP A 31 -25.79 2.91 -9.95
C ASP A 31 -25.03 1.60 -9.68
N LEU A 32 -23.69 1.56 -9.78
CA LEU A 32 -22.92 0.39 -9.34
C LEU A 32 -23.14 0.06 -7.87
N LEU A 33 -23.19 1.09 -7.01
CA LEU A 33 -23.37 0.93 -5.57
C LEU A 33 -24.69 0.27 -5.17
N LYS A 34 -25.70 0.23 -6.07
CA LYS A 34 -26.98 -0.44 -5.80
C LYS A 34 -26.85 -1.97 -5.76
N TYR A 35 -25.81 -2.52 -6.40
CA TYR A 35 -25.57 -3.96 -6.46
C TYR A 35 -24.70 -4.48 -5.31
N ILE A 36 -24.02 -3.58 -4.59
CA ILE A 36 -23.13 -3.94 -3.49
C ILE A 36 -23.94 -4.07 -2.20
N PRO A 37 -23.90 -5.21 -1.49
CA PRO A 37 -24.57 -5.39 -0.21
C PRO A 37 -24.14 -4.31 0.81
N ALA A 38 -25.07 -3.83 1.64
CA ALA A 38 -24.75 -2.83 2.66
C ALA A 38 -23.85 -3.37 3.78
N ASP A 39 -23.78 -4.69 3.90
CA ASP A 39 -22.98 -5.45 4.86
C ASP A 39 -21.71 -6.04 4.23
N THR A 40 -21.32 -5.57 3.04
CA THR A 40 -20.03 -5.96 2.43
C THR A 40 -18.88 -5.72 3.42
N PRO A 41 -17.99 -6.71 3.64
CA PRO A 41 -16.86 -6.55 4.55
C PRO A 41 -15.74 -5.68 3.98
N TYR A 42 -15.66 -5.53 2.68
CA TYR A 42 -14.70 -4.66 2.02
C TYR A 42 -15.25 -4.12 0.71
N VAL A 43 -14.83 -2.93 0.37
CA VAL A 43 -15.12 -2.29 -0.92
C VAL A 43 -14.04 -1.28 -1.27
N ILE A 44 -13.72 -1.21 -2.54
CA ILE A 44 -13.07 -0.09 -3.20
C ILE A 44 -13.91 0.27 -4.41
N ALA A 45 -14.28 1.53 -4.53
CA ALA A 45 -15.12 1.99 -5.62
C ALA A 45 -14.67 3.35 -6.13
N SER A 46 -14.75 3.48 -7.44
CA SER A 46 -14.66 4.76 -8.14
C SER A 46 -16.07 5.17 -8.52
N THR A 47 -16.53 6.32 -8.05
CA THR A 47 -17.88 6.81 -8.28
C THR A 47 -17.95 8.16 -8.98
N GLU A 48 -16.79 8.76 -9.28
CA GLU A 48 -16.63 9.95 -10.12
C GLU A 48 -15.47 9.76 -11.09
N PRO A 49 -15.50 10.43 -12.27
CA PRO A 49 -14.41 10.35 -13.22
C PRO A 49 -13.12 11.01 -12.72
N LEU A 50 -11.99 10.48 -13.18
CA LEU A 50 -10.71 11.14 -13.02
C LEU A 50 -10.76 12.54 -13.67
N PRO A 51 -10.28 13.60 -12.99
CA PRO A 51 -10.23 14.93 -13.61
C PRO A 51 -9.51 14.88 -14.95
N SER A 52 -10.16 15.40 -16.02
CA SER A 52 -9.68 15.20 -17.40
C SER A 52 -8.24 15.66 -17.62
N LYS A 53 -7.85 16.81 -17.02
CA LYS A 53 -6.49 17.32 -17.11
C LYS A 53 -5.46 16.41 -16.44
N LEU A 54 -5.83 15.74 -15.35
CA LEU A 54 -4.98 14.77 -14.68
C LEU A 54 -4.84 13.52 -15.55
N ALA A 55 -5.94 13.02 -16.05
CA ALA A 55 -5.93 11.86 -16.92
C ALA A 55 -5.12 12.10 -18.20
N ASP A 56 -5.33 13.26 -18.89
CA ASP A 56 -4.55 13.64 -20.08
C ASP A 56 -3.04 13.67 -19.81
N LYS A 57 -2.65 14.02 -18.58
CA LYS A 57 -1.25 14.04 -18.15
C LYS A 57 -0.69 12.66 -17.85
N LEU A 58 -1.47 11.79 -17.20
CA LEU A 58 -1.02 10.47 -16.74
C LEU A 58 -1.09 9.39 -17.84
N GLU A 59 -2.07 9.45 -18.72
CA GLU A 59 -2.32 8.41 -19.73
C GLU A 59 -1.08 8.00 -20.55
N PRO A 60 -0.25 8.91 -21.08
CA PRO A 60 0.92 8.50 -21.85
C PRO A 60 1.89 7.64 -21.04
N THR A 61 2.22 8.08 -19.84
CA THR A 61 3.17 7.35 -18.96
C THR A 61 2.56 6.03 -18.48
N VAL A 62 1.25 6.01 -18.18
CA VAL A 62 0.55 4.77 -17.81
C VAL A 62 0.58 3.77 -18.95
N ASP A 63 0.35 4.20 -20.20
CA ASP A 63 0.40 3.30 -21.35
C ASP A 63 1.79 2.72 -21.57
N GLU A 64 2.86 3.52 -21.46
CA GLU A 64 4.23 3.05 -21.52
C GLU A 64 4.57 2.07 -20.38
N MET A 65 4.10 2.33 -19.17
CA MET A 65 4.25 1.40 -18.04
C MET A 65 3.55 0.07 -18.32
N LEU A 66 2.32 0.10 -18.86
CA LEU A 66 1.60 -1.10 -19.26
C LEU A 66 2.36 -1.93 -20.29
N GLN A 67 2.97 -1.29 -21.28
CA GLN A 67 3.81 -1.96 -22.28
C GLN A 67 5.06 -2.61 -21.64
N SER A 68 5.67 -1.96 -20.66
CA SER A 68 6.79 -2.54 -19.91
C SER A 68 6.35 -3.76 -19.08
N TYR A 69 5.18 -3.69 -18.42
CA TYR A 69 4.60 -4.86 -17.75
C TYR A 69 4.24 -5.98 -18.71
N GLN A 70 3.72 -5.67 -19.90
CA GLN A 70 3.49 -6.69 -20.95
C GLN A 70 4.78 -7.43 -21.30
N SER A 71 5.91 -6.72 -21.41
CA SER A 71 7.20 -7.32 -21.73
C SER A 71 7.65 -8.32 -20.67
N ILE A 72 7.50 -7.97 -19.39
CA ILE A 72 7.79 -8.88 -18.27
C ILE A 72 6.89 -10.12 -18.33
N LEU A 73 5.60 -9.93 -18.48
CA LEU A 73 4.64 -11.04 -18.50
C LEU A 73 4.84 -11.94 -19.72
N ARG A 74 5.15 -11.38 -20.89
CA ARG A 74 5.48 -12.15 -22.10
C ARG A 74 6.70 -13.04 -21.86
N HIS A 75 7.73 -12.51 -21.21
CA HIS A 75 8.92 -13.29 -20.89
C HIS A 75 8.59 -14.44 -19.92
N VAL A 76 7.89 -14.14 -18.81
CA VAL A 76 7.46 -15.15 -17.82
C VAL A 76 6.61 -16.24 -18.49
N MET A 77 5.70 -15.87 -19.38
CA MET A 77 4.88 -16.83 -20.12
C MET A 77 5.74 -17.72 -21.05
N THR A 78 6.70 -17.13 -21.77
CA THR A 78 7.60 -17.87 -22.65
C THR A 78 8.46 -18.86 -21.87
N GLU A 79 8.96 -18.47 -20.71
CA GLU A 79 9.73 -19.33 -19.81
C GLU A 79 8.88 -20.47 -19.23
N GLN A 80 7.64 -20.19 -18.85
CA GLN A 80 6.71 -21.23 -18.39
C GLN A 80 6.38 -22.23 -19.51
N LEU A 81 6.20 -21.75 -20.74
CA LEU A 81 6.03 -22.61 -21.92
C LEU A 81 7.24 -23.51 -22.16
N ALA A 82 8.46 -22.98 -22.01
CA ALA A 82 9.68 -23.77 -22.19
C ALA A 82 9.85 -24.87 -21.12
N LYS A 83 9.29 -24.67 -19.92
CA LYS A 83 9.28 -25.65 -18.82
C LYS A 83 8.22 -26.74 -18.99
N LEU A 84 7.23 -26.54 -19.88
CA LEU A 84 6.30 -27.58 -20.28
C LEU A 84 7.03 -28.53 -21.22
N SER A 85 7.52 -29.67 -20.69
CA SER A 85 8.23 -30.68 -21.48
C SER A 85 7.41 -31.08 -22.70
N PRO A 86 8.02 -31.18 -23.89
CA PRO A 86 7.34 -31.65 -25.09
C PRO A 86 7.17 -33.17 -25.01
N GLU A 87 6.09 -33.64 -24.37
CA GLU A 87 5.57 -34.96 -24.69
C GLU A 87 4.83 -34.85 -26.03
N GLU A 88 4.97 -35.88 -26.89
CA GLU A 88 4.33 -35.90 -28.21
C GLU A 88 2.81 -35.60 -28.06
N GLY A 89 2.35 -34.46 -28.62
CA GLY A 89 0.96 -34.00 -28.58
C GLY A 89 0.72 -32.70 -27.79
N ASP A 90 1.72 -32.06 -27.21
CA ASP A 90 1.56 -30.81 -26.44
C ASP A 90 1.85 -29.52 -27.24
N GLU A 91 2.23 -29.65 -28.54
CA GLU A 91 2.49 -28.47 -29.41
C GLU A 91 1.24 -27.59 -29.57
N ASP A 92 0.07 -28.20 -29.87
CA ASP A 92 -1.20 -27.46 -30.00
C ASP A 92 -1.57 -26.73 -28.71
N LYS A 93 -1.27 -27.33 -27.57
CA LYS A 93 -1.56 -26.74 -26.27
C LYS A 93 -0.62 -25.58 -25.92
N ALA A 94 0.64 -25.67 -26.32
CA ALA A 94 1.61 -24.58 -26.16
C ALA A 94 1.20 -23.39 -27.01
N GLU A 95 0.77 -23.61 -28.26
CA GLU A 95 0.27 -22.58 -29.16
C GLU A 95 -1.01 -21.91 -28.60
N GLN A 96 -1.95 -22.69 -28.08
CA GLN A 96 -3.15 -22.17 -27.43
C GLN A 96 -2.82 -21.33 -26.19
N PHE A 97 -1.91 -21.79 -25.31
CA PHE A 97 -1.48 -21.04 -24.14
C PHE A 97 -0.83 -19.71 -24.53
N GLN A 98 0.03 -19.74 -25.53
CA GLN A 98 0.67 -18.52 -26.06
C GLN A 98 -0.38 -17.59 -26.66
N GLY A 99 -1.34 -18.09 -27.44
CA GLY A 99 -2.40 -17.29 -28.04
C GLY A 99 -3.29 -16.59 -27.01
N VAL A 100 -3.70 -17.30 -25.96
CA VAL A 100 -4.45 -16.71 -24.84
C VAL A 100 -3.64 -15.64 -24.13
N GLY A 101 -2.38 -15.91 -23.89
CA GLY A 101 -1.48 -14.97 -23.26
C GLY A 101 -1.29 -13.69 -24.07
N GLU A 102 -1.09 -13.81 -25.38
CA GLU A 102 -0.96 -12.63 -26.25
C GLU A 102 -2.26 -11.80 -26.30
N GLU A 103 -3.44 -12.45 -26.35
CA GLU A 103 -4.72 -11.72 -26.28
C GLU A 103 -4.87 -11.01 -24.93
N PHE A 104 -4.51 -11.68 -23.83
CA PHE A 104 -4.51 -11.06 -22.51
C PHE A 104 -3.55 -9.87 -22.43
N LEU A 105 -2.33 -10.03 -22.95
CA LEU A 105 -1.36 -8.93 -23.02
C LEU A 105 -1.89 -7.76 -23.85
N SER A 106 -2.63 -8.02 -24.93
CA SER A 106 -3.24 -6.97 -25.75
C SER A 106 -4.22 -6.12 -24.96
N LEU A 107 -4.94 -6.72 -24.01
CA LEU A 107 -5.85 -6.03 -23.10
C LEU A 107 -5.13 -5.18 -22.03
N MET A 108 -3.82 -5.39 -21.82
CA MET A 108 -3.01 -4.60 -20.90
C MET A 108 -2.43 -3.34 -21.56
N SER A 109 -3.16 -2.70 -22.44
CA SER A 109 -2.87 -1.38 -23.00
C SER A 109 -4.11 -0.51 -22.88
N LEU A 110 -3.96 0.81 -22.90
CA LEU A 110 -5.11 1.70 -22.90
C LEU A 110 -6.01 1.48 -24.12
N GLU A 111 -5.42 1.17 -25.27
CA GLU A 111 -6.16 0.82 -26.49
C GLU A 111 -6.93 -0.49 -26.30
N GLY A 112 -6.31 -1.52 -25.76
CA GLY A 112 -6.95 -2.82 -25.50
C GLY A 112 -8.08 -2.73 -24.49
N ILE A 113 -7.87 -1.99 -23.39
CA ILE A 113 -8.88 -1.74 -22.37
C ILE A 113 -10.09 -1.03 -22.98
N ARG A 114 -9.88 0.04 -23.79
CA ARG A 114 -10.95 0.74 -24.51
C ARG A 114 -11.59 -0.13 -25.58
N GLY A 115 -10.79 -0.94 -26.27
CA GLY A 115 -11.27 -1.96 -27.21
C GLY A 115 -12.17 -3.01 -26.59
N ALA A 116 -12.08 -3.24 -25.28
CA ALA A 116 -12.98 -4.07 -24.50
C ALA A 116 -14.19 -3.30 -23.92
N GLY A 117 -14.39 -2.04 -24.32
CA GLY A 117 -15.53 -1.23 -23.89
C GLY A 117 -15.37 -0.58 -22.51
N ILE A 118 -14.19 -0.60 -21.93
CA ILE A 118 -13.88 0.08 -20.66
C ILE A 118 -13.27 1.44 -21.00
N GLU A 119 -14.05 2.47 -20.85
CA GLU A 119 -13.62 3.84 -21.17
C GLU A 119 -12.91 4.48 -19.98
N ARG A 120 -12.24 5.59 -20.29
CA ARG A 120 -11.56 6.44 -19.29
C ARG A 120 -12.46 6.89 -18.14
N ASP A 121 -13.73 6.94 -18.37
CA ASP A 121 -14.75 7.39 -17.44
C ASP A 121 -15.68 6.25 -16.94
N SER A 122 -15.31 5.00 -17.16
CA SER A 122 -16.03 3.84 -16.63
C SER A 122 -15.88 3.74 -15.11
N ALA A 123 -16.99 3.70 -14.40
CA ALA A 123 -16.99 3.43 -12.96
C ALA A 123 -16.65 1.95 -12.67
N PHE A 124 -16.04 1.70 -11.53
CA PHE A 124 -15.79 0.33 -11.08
C PHE A 124 -15.99 0.17 -9.58
N ALA A 125 -16.20 -1.07 -9.15
CA ALA A 125 -16.18 -1.46 -7.76
C ALA A 125 -15.65 -2.88 -7.61
N LEU A 126 -14.72 -3.06 -6.67
CA LEU A 126 -14.36 -4.34 -6.11
C LEU A 126 -14.95 -4.43 -4.71
N TYR A 127 -15.70 -5.48 -4.43
CA TYR A 127 -16.36 -5.64 -3.15
C TYR A 127 -16.53 -7.11 -2.75
N GLY A 128 -16.80 -7.32 -1.47
CA GLY A 128 -17.15 -8.63 -0.93
C GLY A 128 -18.66 -8.90 -0.97
N ASN A 129 -19.06 -10.04 -1.51
CA ASN A 129 -20.37 -10.63 -1.24
C ASN A 129 -20.16 -11.73 -0.18
N GLY A 130 -20.24 -11.38 1.11
CA GLY A 130 -19.51 -12.11 2.13
C GLY A 130 -18.01 -12.01 1.86
N LEU A 131 -17.28 -13.11 1.90
CA LEU A 131 -15.85 -13.15 1.54
C LEU A 131 -15.60 -13.26 0.04
N LEU A 132 -16.61 -13.57 -0.78
CA LEU A 132 -16.46 -13.75 -2.22
C LEU A 132 -16.13 -12.42 -2.90
N PRO A 133 -15.01 -12.31 -3.63
CA PRO A 133 -14.67 -11.10 -4.37
C PRO A 133 -15.54 -10.96 -5.62
N VAL A 134 -16.09 -9.79 -5.81
CA VAL A 134 -16.84 -9.40 -7.01
C VAL A 134 -16.23 -8.13 -7.58
N LEU A 135 -15.78 -8.18 -8.81
CA LEU A 135 -15.40 -7.03 -9.61
C LEU A 135 -16.56 -6.67 -10.53
N ARG A 136 -16.96 -5.42 -10.52
CA ARG A 136 -17.99 -4.87 -11.39
C ARG A 136 -17.50 -3.55 -11.97
N PHE A 137 -17.68 -3.37 -13.27
CA PHE A 137 -17.33 -2.12 -13.93
C PHE A 137 -18.31 -1.78 -15.06
N GLU A 138 -18.44 -0.49 -15.33
CA GLU A 138 -19.29 0.02 -16.41
C GLU A 138 -18.62 -0.18 -17.77
N LEU A 139 -19.44 -0.48 -18.77
CA LEU A 139 -19.04 -0.65 -20.15
C LEU A 139 -19.69 0.45 -21.01
N SER A 140 -18.93 1.02 -21.92
CA SER A 140 -19.48 1.92 -22.95
C SER A 140 -20.38 1.17 -23.92
N LYS A 141 -20.01 -0.09 -24.21
CA LYS A 141 -20.77 -1.04 -25.03
C LYS A 141 -20.47 -2.44 -24.56
N SER A 142 -21.49 -3.16 -24.16
CA SER A 142 -21.39 -4.55 -23.72
C SER A 142 -20.84 -5.49 -24.80
N GLU A 143 -21.19 -5.23 -26.06
CA GLU A 143 -20.74 -6.06 -27.18
C GLU A 143 -19.21 -6.05 -27.38
N LEU A 144 -18.54 -4.96 -26.99
CA LEU A 144 -17.07 -4.89 -27.06
C LEU A 144 -16.40 -5.80 -26.03
N PHE A 145 -16.97 -5.87 -24.83
CA PHE A 145 -16.49 -6.75 -23.79
C PHE A 145 -16.75 -8.22 -24.15
N ASP A 146 -17.94 -8.54 -24.62
CA ASP A 146 -18.29 -9.88 -25.07
C ASP A 146 -17.37 -10.32 -26.21
N ALA A 147 -17.08 -9.45 -27.18
CA ALA A 147 -16.14 -9.74 -28.27
C ALA A 147 -14.69 -9.94 -27.76
N ALA A 148 -14.26 -9.23 -26.71
CA ALA A 148 -12.96 -9.45 -26.09
C ALA A 148 -12.89 -10.85 -25.43
N VAL A 149 -13.94 -11.25 -24.73
CA VAL A 149 -14.05 -12.60 -24.16
C VAL A 149 -14.06 -13.66 -25.25
N GLU A 150 -14.79 -13.44 -26.35
CA GLU A 150 -14.83 -14.37 -27.49
C GLU A 150 -13.45 -14.53 -28.16
N ARG A 151 -12.66 -13.46 -28.30
CA ARG A 151 -11.28 -13.56 -28.82
C ARG A 151 -10.39 -14.39 -27.90
N ILE A 152 -10.54 -14.27 -26.57
CA ILE A 152 -9.81 -15.11 -25.61
C ILE A 152 -10.21 -16.59 -25.79
N GLU A 153 -11.51 -16.90 -25.94
CA GLU A 153 -12.01 -18.26 -26.21
C GLU A 153 -11.46 -18.82 -27.52
N GLU A 154 -11.47 -18.02 -28.59
CA GLU A 154 -10.94 -18.42 -29.90
C GLU A 154 -9.44 -18.77 -29.82
N LYS A 155 -8.66 -17.94 -29.12
CA LYS A 155 -7.23 -18.19 -28.91
C LYS A 155 -6.97 -19.37 -27.97
N ALA A 156 -7.83 -19.60 -27.00
CA ALA A 156 -7.77 -20.78 -26.15
C ALA A 156 -8.08 -22.09 -26.90
N GLY A 157 -8.73 -21.99 -28.06
CA GLY A 157 -9.26 -23.15 -28.77
C GLY A 157 -10.35 -23.91 -28.01
N GLU A 158 -10.86 -23.30 -26.92
CA GLU A 158 -11.86 -23.87 -26.05
C GLU A 158 -12.80 -22.75 -25.56
N SER A 159 -14.10 -22.96 -25.75
CA SER A 159 -15.12 -22.03 -25.28
C SER A 159 -15.33 -22.17 -23.77
N LEU A 160 -15.56 -21.06 -23.10
CA LEU A 160 -16.07 -21.07 -21.74
C LEU A 160 -17.40 -21.77 -21.69
N LEU A 161 -17.67 -22.43 -20.58
CA LEU A 161 -18.96 -23.07 -20.36
C LEU A 161 -20.05 -22.00 -20.19
N ILE A 162 -21.25 -22.29 -20.62
CA ILE A 162 -22.39 -21.38 -20.51
C ILE A 162 -23.29 -21.84 -19.37
N GLY A 163 -23.59 -20.92 -18.47
CA GLY A 163 -24.55 -21.10 -17.39
C GLY A 163 -25.70 -20.11 -17.49
N GLU A 164 -26.76 -20.38 -16.78
CA GLU A 164 -27.92 -19.50 -16.63
C GLU A 164 -28.27 -19.35 -15.16
N ALA A 165 -28.53 -18.13 -14.71
CA ALA A 165 -28.97 -17.84 -13.35
C ALA A 165 -30.07 -16.76 -13.36
N LYS A 166 -31.28 -17.17 -13.02
CA LYS A 166 -32.48 -16.31 -12.99
C LYS A 166 -32.72 -15.53 -14.30
N GLY A 167 -32.50 -16.18 -15.44
CA GLY A 167 -32.69 -15.58 -16.76
C GLY A 167 -31.52 -14.73 -17.26
N VAL A 168 -30.40 -14.75 -16.57
CA VAL A 168 -29.14 -14.14 -17.00
C VAL A 168 -28.18 -15.23 -17.42
N THR A 169 -27.72 -15.15 -18.67
CA THR A 169 -26.68 -16.04 -19.20
C THR A 169 -25.31 -15.51 -18.75
N TYR A 170 -24.42 -16.40 -18.37
CA TYR A 170 -23.02 -16.08 -18.01
C TYR A 170 -22.07 -17.14 -18.59
N LYS A 171 -20.83 -16.74 -18.80
CA LYS A 171 -19.72 -17.63 -19.16
C LYS A 171 -18.93 -18.01 -17.91
N TYR A 172 -18.41 -19.25 -17.86
CA TYR A 172 -17.58 -19.66 -16.74
C TYR A 172 -16.50 -20.67 -17.13
N ALA A 173 -15.40 -20.64 -16.37
CA ALA A 173 -14.36 -21.66 -16.39
C ALA A 173 -14.39 -22.43 -15.07
N ASP A 174 -14.42 -23.77 -15.13
CA ASP A 174 -14.27 -24.61 -13.95
C ASP A 174 -12.82 -24.68 -13.51
N ALA A 175 -12.59 -24.46 -12.23
CA ALA A 175 -11.30 -24.47 -11.58
C ALA A 175 -11.33 -25.40 -10.35
N ASP A 176 -11.49 -26.70 -10.60
CA ASP A 176 -11.64 -27.73 -9.57
C ASP A 176 -12.91 -27.48 -8.72
N LYS A 177 -12.75 -26.96 -7.50
CA LYS A 177 -13.87 -26.65 -6.59
C LYS A 177 -14.42 -25.25 -6.74
N MET A 178 -13.85 -24.44 -7.63
CA MET A 178 -14.22 -23.05 -7.86
C MET A 178 -14.57 -22.82 -9.32
N LYS A 179 -15.41 -21.83 -9.59
CA LYS A 179 -15.74 -21.34 -10.93
C LYS A 179 -15.36 -19.87 -11.03
N LEU A 180 -14.58 -19.51 -12.05
CA LEU A 180 -14.47 -18.13 -12.49
C LEU A 180 -15.68 -17.81 -13.37
N ILE A 181 -16.48 -16.85 -12.99
CA ILE A 181 -17.68 -16.43 -13.72
C ILE A 181 -17.44 -15.04 -14.32
N ILE A 182 -17.84 -14.91 -15.59
CA ILE A 182 -17.84 -13.65 -16.34
C ILE A 182 -19.25 -13.44 -16.88
N ALA A 183 -19.86 -12.30 -16.61
CA ALA A 183 -21.18 -11.96 -17.10
C ALA A 183 -21.27 -10.50 -17.52
N THR A 184 -22.06 -10.25 -18.56
CA THR A 184 -22.46 -8.91 -18.97
C THR A 184 -23.92 -8.72 -18.57
N LEU A 185 -24.17 -7.71 -17.73
CA LEU A 185 -25.50 -7.36 -17.23
C LEU A 185 -25.78 -5.90 -17.54
N ASP A 186 -26.74 -5.66 -18.42
CA ASP A 186 -26.96 -4.31 -18.97
C ASP A 186 -25.66 -3.74 -19.54
N ASP A 187 -25.24 -2.56 -19.09
CA ASP A 187 -23.97 -1.92 -19.47
C ASP A 187 -22.86 -2.18 -18.45
N GLN A 188 -22.82 -3.36 -17.83
CA GLN A 188 -21.83 -3.68 -16.80
C GLN A 188 -21.23 -5.06 -17.01
N ALA A 189 -19.92 -5.18 -16.87
CA ALA A 189 -19.26 -6.46 -16.71
C ALA A 189 -19.16 -6.82 -15.22
N VAL A 190 -19.35 -8.11 -14.94
CA VAL A 190 -19.21 -8.69 -13.60
C VAL A 190 -18.30 -9.89 -13.68
N ILE A 191 -17.25 -9.87 -12.89
CA ILE A 191 -16.29 -10.95 -12.76
C ILE A 191 -16.27 -11.38 -11.30
N THR A 192 -16.43 -12.67 -11.05
CA THR A 192 -16.39 -13.23 -9.70
C THR A 192 -15.89 -14.65 -9.69
N VAL A 193 -15.39 -15.11 -8.55
CA VAL A 193 -15.00 -16.50 -8.34
C VAL A 193 -15.92 -17.08 -7.27
N VAL A 194 -16.59 -18.19 -7.58
CA VAL A 194 -17.55 -18.83 -6.67
C VAL A 194 -17.26 -20.32 -6.52
N PRO A 195 -17.67 -20.97 -5.42
CA PRO A 195 -17.65 -22.42 -5.30
C PRO A 195 -18.41 -23.12 -6.42
N SER A 196 -17.88 -24.24 -6.94
CA SER A 196 -18.54 -25.04 -7.98
C SER A 196 -19.88 -25.65 -7.51
N SER A 197 -20.08 -25.74 -6.18
CA SER A 197 -21.31 -26.21 -5.54
C SER A 197 -22.46 -25.20 -5.57
N PHE A 198 -22.20 -23.92 -5.92
CA PHE A 198 -23.24 -22.90 -5.91
C PHE A 198 -24.40 -23.25 -6.82
N ASP A 199 -25.61 -23.14 -6.28
CA ASP A 199 -26.82 -23.24 -7.05
C ASP A 199 -27.13 -21.97 -7.86
N GLU A 200 -28.14 -22.05 -8.73
CA GLU A 200 -28.57 -20.92 -9.57
C GLU A 200 -28.90 -19.65 -8.75
N THR A 201 -29.44 -19.79 -7.54
CA THR A 201 -29.81 -18.67 -6.68
C THR A 201 -28.59 -17.98 -6.11
N GLN A 202 -27.59 -18.77 -5.69
CA GLN A 202 -26.33 -18.28 -5.16
C GLN A 202 -25.48 -17.59 -6.24
N VAL A 203 -25.41 -18.18 -7.44
CA VAL A 203 -24.76 -17.56 -8.60
C VAL A 203 -25.46 -16.25 -8.98
N ALA A 204 -26.80 -16.24 -9.05
CA ALA A 204 -27.54 -15.00 -9.33
C ALA A 204 -27.31 -13.90 -8.27
N ALA A 205 -27.13 -14.29 -7.01
CA ALA A 205 -26.79 -13.35 -5.93
C ALA A 205 -25.34 -12.82 -6.07
N ALA A 206 -24.37 -13.68 -6.40
CA ALA A 206 -22.99 -13.29 -6.64
C ALA A 206 -22.86 -12.35 -7.84
N LEU A 207 -23.55 -12.62 -8.92
CA LEU A 207 -23.64 -11.74 -10.10
C LEU A 207 -24.41 -10.44 -9.83
N GLY A 208 -25.19 -10.38 -8.74
CA GLY A 208 -26.04 -9.22 -8.47
C GLY A 208 -27.16 -9.06 -9.51
N VAL A 209 -27.70 -10.15 -10.04
CA VAL A 209 -28.83 -10.15 -11.00
C VAL A 209 -29.99 -9.33 -10.45
N LYS A 210 -30.17 -9.36 -9.14
CA LYS A 210 -31.10 -8.50 -8.44
C LYS A 210 -30.38 -7.71 -7.36
N ALA A 211 -30.50 -6.40 -7.43
CA ALA A 211 -29.92 -5.52 -6.41
C ALA A 211 -30.42 -5.88 -4.99
N PRO A 212 -29.53 -6.01 -4.01
CA PRO A 212 -29.91 -6.30 -2.62
C PRO A 212 -30.80 -5.19 -2.05
N ARG A 213 -31.76 -5.58 -1.22
CA ARG A 213 -32.69 -4.60 -0.59
C ARG A 213 -31.96 -3.55 0.23
N LYS A 214 -30.94 -3.99 0.98
CA LYS A 214 -29.98 -3.12 1.70
C LYS A 214 -28.70 -3.11 0.89
N ASN A 215 -28.30 -1.95 0.39
CA ASN A 215 -27.13 -1.79 -0.46
C ASN A 215 -26.36 -0.50 -0.13
N LEU A 216 -25.14 -0.39 -0.64
CA LEU A 216 -24.25 0.74 -0.35
C LEU A 216 -24.82 2.07 -0.82
N LYS A 217 -25.53 2.12 -1.94
CA LYS A 217 -26.21 3.35 -2.41
C LYS A 217 -27.19 3.89 -1.35
N LYS A 218 -27.98 2.99 -0.72
CA LYS A 218 -28.97 3.37 0.31
C LYS A 218 -28.34 3.62 1.66
N SER A 219 -27.30 2.88 2.04
CA SER A 219 -26.60 3.04 3.32
C SER A 219 -25.83 4.35 3.39
N LYS A 220 -25.38 4.86 2.23
CA LYS A 220 -24.55 6.06 2.09
C LYS A 220 -23.21 6.00 2.84
N ILE A 221 -22.73 4.81 3.19
CA ILE A 221 -21.53 4.64 4.02
C ILE A 221 -20.28 5.25 3.37
N LEU A 222 -20.06 5.04 2.06
CA LEU A 222 -18.92 5.63 1.35
C LEU A 222 -18.98 7.16 1.37
N ARG A 223 -20.17 7.74 1.16
CA ARG A 223 -20.36 9.18 1.26
C ARG A 223 -20.13 9.72 2.68
N THR A 224 -20.47 8.94 3.69
CA THR A 224 -20.20 9.30 5.09
C THR A 224 -18.71 9.30 5.34
N ILE A 225 -18.01 8.24 4.94
CA ILE A 225 -16.55 8.13 4.99
C ILE A 225 -15.90 9.31 4.24
N GLY A 226 -16.31 9.57 2.98
CA GLY A 226 -15.77 10.68 2.20
C GLY A 226 -15.91 12.02 2.91
N LYS A 227 -17.05 12.30 3.55
CA LYS A 227 -17.26 13.54 4.31
C LYS A 227 -16.45 13.61 5.60
N GLU A 228 -16.34 12.50 6.30
CA GLU A 228 -15.64 12.42 7.59
C GLU A 228 -14.14 12.60 7.43
N TYR A 229 -13.57 11.99 6.37
CA TYR A 229 -12.13 11.98 6.12
C TYR A 229 -11.68 12.95 5.01
N GLY A 230 -12.63 13.66 4.39
CA GLY A 230 -12.33 14.61 3.32
C GLY A 230 -11.96 13.95 2.00
N PHE A 231 -12.39 12.71 1.75
CA PHE A 231 -12.13 12.03 0.49
C PHE A 231 -13.05 12.53 -0.62
N SER A 232 -12.50 12.60 -1.83
CA SER A 232 -13.28 12.79 -3.07
C SER A 232 -14.05 11.51 -3.40
N ASP A 233 -15.10 11.65 -4.19
CA ASP A 233 -15.88 10.49 -4.66
C ASP A 233 -15.18 9.72 -5.81
N TYR A 234 -13.97 10.15 -6.21
CA TYR A 234 -13.20 9.46 -7.26
C TYR A 234 -12.82 8.04 -6.85
N LEU A 235 -12.13 7.88 -5.73
CA LEU A 235 -11.78 6.57 -5.19
C LEU A 235 -11.93 6.61 -3.68
N VAL A 236 -12.81 5.77 -3.17
CA VAL A 236 -13.02 5.60 -1.75
C VAL A 236 -13.27 4.13 -1.44
N GLY A 237 -12.73 3.67 -0.32
CA GLY A 237 -12.92 2.29 0.10
C GLY A 237 -12.80 2.10 1.60
N PHE A 238 -13.16 0.90 2.02
CA PHE A 238 -12.96 0.44 3.38
C PHE A 238 -12.79 -1.08 3.46
N VAL A 239 -12.16 -1.52 4.55
CA VAL A 239 -12.16 -2.90 5.04
C VAL A 239 -12.75 -2.87 6.44
N ASP A 240 -13.82 -3.62 6.70
CA ASP A 240 -14.52 -3.70 7.99
C ASP A 240 -14.09 -4.98 8.72
N ASN A 241 -13.14 -4.84 9.63
CA ASN A 241 -12.56 -5.97 10.37
C ASN A 241 -13.58 -6.65 11.28
N ARG A 242 -14.59 -5.92 11.80
CA ARG A 242 -15.64 -6.52 12.61
C ARG A 242 -16.53 -7.44 11.77
N ARG A 243 -16.86 -7.05 10.53
CA ARG A 243 -17.65 -7.91 9.64
C ARG A 243 -16.85 -9.14 9.22
N ILE A 244 -15.56 -8.97 8.92
CA ILE A 244 -14.69 -10.11 8.62
C ILE A 244 -14.64 -11.06 9.82
N ALA A 245 -14.36 -10.55 11.03
CA ALA A 245 -14.34 -11.34 12.26
C ALA A 245 -15.69 -12.03 12.51
N GLY A 246 -16.82 -11.34 12.29
CA GLY A 246 -18.17 -11.90 12.42
C GLY A 246 -18.39 -13.15 11.56
N ILE A 247 -17.85 -13.17 10.33
CA ILE A 247 -17.93 -14.36 9.45
C ILE A 247 -17.22 -15.56 10.09
N PHE A 248 -16.11 -15.34 10.79
CA PHE A 248 -15.36 -16.41 11.47
C PHE A 248 -15.94 -16.77 12.85
N THR A 249 -16.77 -15.93 13.44
CA THR A 249 -17.32 -16.12 14.79
C THR A 249 -18.78 -16.51 14.85
N GLY A 250 -19.43 -16.72 13.68
CA GLY A 250 -20.79 -17.25 13.63
C GLY A 250 -21.73 -16.60 12.62
N ASP A 251 -21.37 -15.45 12.05
CA ASP A 251 -22.21 -14.74 11.07
C ASP A 251 -22.01 -15.25 9.62
N ALA A 252 -21.21 -16.34 9.44
CA ALA A 252 -20.97 -16.94 8.12
C ALA A 252 -22.30 -17.34 7.43
N THR A 253 -22.51 -16.79 6.26
CA THR A 253 -23.64 -17.17 5.39
C THR A 253 -23.46 -18.58 4.81
N SER A 254 -24.49 -19.12 4.15
CA SER A 254 -24.34 -20.38 3.41
C SER A 254 -23.23 -20.28 2.35
N SER A 255 -23.15 -19.16 1.67
CA SER A 255 -22.12 -18.91 0.63
C SER A 255 -20.70 -18.89 1.22
N ASP A 256 -20.50 -18.27 2.39
CA ASP A 256 -19.21 -18.28 3.08
C ASP A 256 -18.80 -19.70 3.50
N LYS A 257 -19.74 -20.49 4.01
CA LYS A 257 -19.50 -21.90 4.40
C LYS A 257 -19.12 -22.77 3.20
N GLU A 258 -19.77 -22.57 2.07
CA GLU A 258 -19.42 -23.28 0.84
C GLU A 258 -18.07 -22.85 0.27
N LEU A 259 -17.71 -21.56 0.41
CA LEU A 259 -16.38 -21.07 0.06
C LEU A 259 -15.29 -21.75 0.90
N PHE A 260 -15.46 -21.82 2.22
CA PHE A 260 -14.53 -22.55 3.09
C PHE A 260 -14.40 -24.03 2.67
N ALA A 261 -15.52 -24.69 2.44
CA ALA A 261 -15.53 -26.09 2.00
C ALA A 261 -14.83 -26.30 0.65
N ALA A 262 -14.99 -25.38 -0.30
CA ALA A 262 -14.30 -25.41 -1.59
C ALA A 262 -12.79 -25.21 -1.46
N MET A 263 -12.35 -24.37 -0.52
CA MET A 263 -10.92 -24.17 -0.19
C MET A 263 -10.31 -25.35 0.56
N GLY A 264 -11.12 -26.32 0.99
CA GLY A 264 -10.67 -27.45 1.81
C GLY A 264 -10.56 -27.12 3.29
N GLU A 265 -11.07 -25.97 3.68
CA GLU A 265 -11.08 -25.46 5.05
C GLU A 265 -12.50 -25.61 5.65
N GLN A 266 -12.56 -25.60 6.96
CA GLN A 266 -13.82 -25.40 7.68
C GLN A 266 -13.73 -24.10 8.48
N PRO A 267 -14.85 -23.36 8.61
CA PRO A 267 -14.84 -22.25 9.55
C PRO A 267 -14.33 -22.75 10.91
N PRO A 268 -13.42 -22.05 11.57
CA PRO A 268 -12.92 -22.48 12.88
C PRO A 268 -14.10 -22.62 13.84
N GLU A 269 -14.24 -23.81 14.44
CA GLU A 269 -15.15 -23.99 15.57
C GLU A 269 -14.55 -23.25 16.77
N LEU A 270 -15.07 -22.07 17.04
CA LEU A 270 -14.69 -21.25 18.17
C LEU A 270 -15.70 -21.46 19.31
N SER A 271 -15.21 -21.55 20.54
CA SER A 271 -16.09 -21.45 21.71
C SER A 271 -16.76 -20.08 21.77
N GLU A 272 -17.83 -19.93 22.56
CA GLU A 272 -18.47 -18.62 22.76
C GLU A 272 -17.48 -17.58 23.29
N VAL A 273 -16.60 -17.99 24.20
CA VAL A 273 -15.54 -17.14 24.76
C VAL A 273 -14.57 -16.70 23.65
N CYS A 274 -14.03 -17.64 22.87
CA CYS A 274 -13.13 -17.30 21.79
C CYS A 274 -13.79 -16.40 20.73
N SER A 275 -15.06 -16.64 20.40
CA SER A 275 -15.82 -15.80 19.46
C SER A 275 -15.96 -14.36 19.98
N ALA A 276 -16.28 -14.20 21.26
CA ALA A 276 -16.41 -12.88 21.88
C ALA A 276 -15.07 -12.12 21.87
N GLU A 277 -13.97 -12.77 22.23
CA GLU A 277 -12.64 -12.17 22.25
C GLU A 277 -12.12 -11.82 20.84
N VAL A 278 -12.38 -12.67 19.83
CA VAL A 278 -12.07 -12.34 18.43
C VAL A 278 -12.82 -11.08 17.99
N MET A 279 -14.09 -10.94 18.37
CA MET A 279 -14.88 -9.73 18.07
C MET A 279 -14.36 -8.51 18.83
N GLU A 280 -13.89 -8.68 20.05
CA GLU A 280 -13.25 -7.62 20.83
C GLU A 280 -11.95 -7.17 20.17
N MET A 281 -11.08 -8.10 19.77
CA MET A 281 -9.85 -7.79 19.03
C MET A 281 -10.13 -7.05 17.71
N ALA A 282 -11.14 -7.50 16.95
CA ALA A 282 -11.57 -6.79 15.75
C ALA A 282 -12.11 -5.39 16.07
N GLY A 283 -12.61 -5.19 17.29
CA GLY A 283 -13.05 -3.90 17.81
C GLY A 283 -11.92 -2.92 18.16
N ILE A 284 -10.68 -3.39 18.32
CA ILE A 284 -9.51 -2.54 18.54
C ILE A 284 -9.22 -1.71 17.28
N ALA A 285 -9.26 -2.35 16.11
CA ALA A 285 -9.11 -1.71 14.79
C ALA A 285 -10.34 -2.05 13.93
N PRO A 286 -11.49 -1.41 14.17
CA PRO A 286 -12.76 -1.86 13.61
C PRO A 286 -12.83 -1.71 12.10
N ARG A 287 -12.12 -0.72 11.54
CA ARG A 287 -12.18 -0.46 10.10
C ARG A 287 -10.90 0.22 9.61
N ILE A 288 -10.53 -0.09 8.37
CA ILE A 288 -9.53 0.65 7.60
C ILE A 288 -10.30 1.38 6.52
N VAL A 289 -10.11 2.69 6.39
CA VAL A 289 -10.69 3.51 5.32
C VAL A 289 -9.58 4.15 4.49
N PHE A 290 -9.81 4.33 3.20
CA PHE A 290 -8.82 4.93 2.31
C PHE A 290 -9.51 5.67 1.16
N GLY A 291 -8.81 6.65 0.62
CA GLY A 291 -9.29 7.44 -0.50
C GLY A 291 -8.33 8.57 -0.88
N TYR A 292 -8.71 9.30 -1.92
CA TYR A 292 -8.01 10.51 -2.33
C TYR A 292 -8.75 11.74 -1.81
N SER A 293 -8.01 12.69 -1.22
CA SER A 293 -8.56 13.97 -0.76
C SER A 293 -8.32 15.11 -1.75
N ASP A 294 -7.35 14.98 -2.65
CA ASP A 294 -7.08 15.93 -3.72
C ASP A 294 -6.52 15.20 -4.95
N MET A 295 -7.02 15.56 -6.13
CA MET A 295 -6.60 14.99 -7.40
C MET A 295 -6.61 16.06 -8.46
N THR A 296 -5.45 16.61 -8.75
CA THR A 296 -5.25 17.67 -9.75
C THR A 296 -4.14 17.30 -10.71
N ALA A 297 -3.99 18.04 -11.80
CA ALA A 297 -2.85 17.87 -12.71
C ALA A 297 -1.48 18.21 -12.08
N GLN A 298 -1.47 18.78 -10.88
CA GLN A 298 -0.27 19.15 -10.13
C GLN A 298 0.05 18.18 -9.00
N GLN A 299 -0.97 17.55 -8.41
CA GLN A 299 -0.76 16.67 -7.26
C GLN A 299 -1.88 15.66 -7.06
N LEU A 300 -1.50 14.56 -6.42
CA LEU A 300 -2.39 13.55 -5.87
C LEU A 300 -2.17 13.49 -4.36
N LYS A 301 -3.25 13.62 -3.58
CA LYS A 301 -3.20 13.47 -2.13
C LYS A 301 -4.11 12.33 -1.69
N SER A 302 -3.51 11.29 -1.13
CA SER A 302 -4.21 10.11 -0.63
C SER A 302 -4.09 10.00 0.88
N SER A 303 -5.02 9.28 1.49
CA SER A 303 -4.92 8.91 2.90
C SER A 303 -5.50 7.53 3.13
N MET A 304 -4.89 6.82 4.07
CA MET A 304 -5.39 5.58 4.66
C MET A 304 -5.47 5.77 6.17
N ILE A 305 -6.60 5.47 6.75
CA ILE A 305 -6.81 5.58 8.19
C ILE A 305 -7.16 4.20 8.73
N VAL A 306 -6.36 3.70 9.65
CA VAL A 306 -6.69 2.57 10.49
C VAL A 306 -7.45 3.13 11.68
N GLU A 307 -8.78 3.07 11.63
CA GLU A 307 -9.62 3.50 12.75
C GLU A 307 -9.31 2.63 13.96
N LEU A 308 -9.14 3.26 15.11
CA LEU A 308 -8.88 2.57 16.37
C LEU A 308 -9.95 2.91 17.39
N ARG A 309 -10.12 2.03 18.37
CA ARG A 309 -10.94 2.28 19.53
C ARG A 309 -10.42 3.51 20.28
N ASP A 310 -11.31 4.35 20.78
CA ASP A 310 -10.99 5.67 21.31
C ASP A 310 -9.85 5.64 22.35
N ASP A 311 -9.87 4.70 23.30
CA ASP A 311 -8.83 4.57 24.34
C ASP A 311 -7.44 4.21 23.79
N ILE A 312 -7.39 3.51 22.65
CA ILE A 312 -6.15 3.18 21.95
C ILE A 312 -5.68 4.40 21.14
N ALA A 313 -6.61 5.01 20.40
CA ALA A 313 -6.30 6.17 19.56
C ALA A 313 -5.81 7.37 20.40
N GLU A 314 -6.51 7.70 21.47
CA GLU A 314 -6.11 8.77 22.41
C GLU A 314 -4.74 8.51 23.02
N GLY A 315 -4.46 7.26 23.44
CA GLY A 315 -3.16 6.89 23.98
C GLY A 315 -2.04 7.01 22.95
N LEU A 316 -2.25 6.53 21.73
CA LEU A 316 -1.28 6.67 20.64
C LEU A 316 -1.02 8.14 20.26
N ALA A 317 -2.05 8.98 20.26
CA ALA A 317 -1.92 10.40 19.92
C ALA A 317 -1.00 11.19 20.86
N THR A 318 -0.68 10.64 22.03
CA THR A 318 0.27 11.28 22.97
C THR A 318 1.73 11.00 22.66
N ILE A 319 2.02 10.01 21.78
CA ILE A 319 3.37 9.51 21.54
C ILE A 319 4.21 10.44 20.64
N PRO A 320 3.68 11.07 19.57
CA PRO A 320 4.49 11.94 18.73
C PRO A 320 5.05 13.13 19.51
N ALA A 321 6.34 13.42 19.29
CA ALA A 321 7.01 14.58 19.83
C ALA A 321 7.30 15.60 18.73
N ALA A 322 7.28 16.89 19.09
CA ALA A 322 7.68 17.94 18.17
C ALA A 322 9.21 17.92 17.97
N VAL A 323 9.63 17.85 16.71
CA VAL A 323 11.03 17.89 16.30
C VAL A 323 11.18 19.00 15.25
N PRO A 324 12.14 19.92 15.38
CA PRO A 324 12.36 20.96 14.38
C PRO A 324 12.53 20.37 12.98
N GLY A 325 11.78 20.89 12.00
CA GLY A 325 11.80 20.43 10.61
C GLY A 325 11.01 19.16 10.31
N LEU A 326 10.48 18.45 11.32
CA LEU A 326 9.67 17.25 11.08
C LEU A 326 8.33 17.59 10.43
N GLY A 327 8.02 16.90 9.33
CA GLY A 327 6.83 17.15 8.51
C GLY A 327 7.01 18.32 7.53
N SER A 328 8.19 18.91 7.45
CA SER A 328 8.54 19.85 6.39
C SER A 328 9.14 19.13 5.18
N ASP A 329 9.07 19.78 4.02
CA ASP A 329 9.74 19.32 2.80
C ASP A 329 10.81 20.35 2.42
N PRO A 330 12.07 20.16 2.84
CA PRO A 330 13.16 21.10 2.57
C PRO A 330 13.64 21.09 1.12
N GLY A 331 13.09 20.18 0.29
CA GLY A 331 13.65 19.91 -1.03
C GLY A 331 14.85 18.95 -0.97
N GLY A 332 15.69 18.99 -2.02
CA GLY A 332 16.84 18.09 -2.13
C GLY A 332 16.44 16.64 -2.48
N PHE A 333 17.38 15.73 -2.31
CA PHE A 333 17.18 14.32 -2.69
C PHE A 333 16.16 13.62 -1.78
N MET A 334 16.38 13.66 -0.46
CA MET A 334 15.51 12.96 0.49
C MET A 334 15.48 13.65 1.85
N SER A 335 14.33 13.63 2.48
CA SER A 335 14.17 13.98 3.90
C SER A 335 13.45 12.84 4.62
N PHE A 336 13.91 12.52 5.82
CA PHE A 336 13.28 11.51 6.67
C PHE A 336 13.41 11.93 8.13
N GLY A 337 12.37 11.69 8.92
CA GLY A 337 12.43 11.96 10.35
C GLY A 337 11.27 11.32 11.11
N PHE A 338 11.45 11.23 12.42
CA PHE A 338 10.38 10.85 13.33
C PHE A 338 10.48 11.61 14.66
N GLY A 339 9.33 11.75 15.32
CA GLY A 339 9.20 12.34 16.64
C GLY A 339 8.52 11.38 17.62
N LEU A 340 9.16 11.14 18.76
CA LEU A 340 8.73 10.16 19.75
C LEU A 340 9.02 10.66 21.17
N ASP A 341 7.99 10.67 22.03
CA ASP A 341 8.15 10.79 23.47
C ASP A 341 8.27 9.39 24.09
N PRO A 342 9.45 8.97 24.57
CA PRO A 342 9.66 7.63 25.14
C PRO A 342 8.83 7.39 26.40
N MET A 343 8.52 8.44 27.17
CA MET A 343 7.68 8.30 28.37
C MET A 343 6.21 8.11 28.00
N ALA A 344 5.73 8.85 27.01
CA ALA A 344 4.36 8.65 26.49
C ALA A 344 4.20 7.25 25.89
N LEU A 345 5.20 6.78 25.13
CA LEU A 345 5.21 5.41 24.60
C LEU A 345 5.19 4.37 25.73
N ARG A 346 6.04 4.55 26.75
CA ARG A 346 6.07 3.67 27.92
C ARG A 346 4.72 3.63 28.64
N ASN A 347 4.13 4.80 28.91
CA ASN A 347 2.84 4.92 29.59
C ASN A 347 1.72 4.27 28.77
N PHE A 348 1.76 4.41 27.44
CA PHE A 348 0.82 3.74 26.55
C PHE A 348 0.91 2.21 26.68
N TYR A 349 2.12 1.65 26.60
CA TYR A 349 2.32 0.21 26.76
C TYR A 349 1.91 -0.27 28.17
N GLU A 350 2.27 0.47 29.22
CA GLU A 350 1.90 0.15 30.59
C GLU A 350 0.38 0.06 30.75
N ALA A 351 -0.35 1.06 30.25
CA ALA A 351 -1.81 1.06 30.27
C ALA A 351 -2.44 -0.12 29.48
N ARG A 352 -1.79 -0.56 28.38
CA ARG A 352 -2.27 -1.75 27.63
C ARG A 352 -2.02 -3.04 28.39
N LEU A 353 -0.85 -3.18 29.02
CA LEU A 353 -0.55 -4.35 29.84
C LEU A 353 -1.47 -4.41 31.07
N ASP A 354 -1.73 -3.26 31.75
CA ASP A 354 -2.64 -3.18 32.87
C ASP A 354 -4.06 -3.63 32.49
N ALA A 355 -4.55 -3.19 31.32
CA ALA A 355 -5.85 -3.60 30.81
C ALA A 355 -5.91 -5.11 30.53
N MET A 356 -4.87 -5.69 29.91
CA MET A 356 -4.79 -7.13 29.62
C MET A 356 -4.58 -7.99 30.87
N GLU A 357 -3.96 -7.46 31.92
CA GLU A 357 -3.82 -8.14 33.21
C GLU A 357 -5.12 -8.10 34.03
N ALA A 358 -5.89 -7.00 33.90
CA ALA A 358 -7.17 -6.84 34.57
C ALA A 358 -8.27 -7.71 33.94
N ASP A 359 -8.24 -7.88 32.63
CA ASP A 359 -9.20 -8.69 31.86
C ASP A 359 -8.43 -9.59 30.87
N PRO A 360 -7.85 -10.71 31.35
CA PRO A 360 -7.04 -11.59 30.54
C PRO A 360 -7.88 -12.41 29.56
N TYR A 361 -7.36 -12.63 28.36
CA TYR A 361 -8.01 -13.52 27.39
C TYR A 361 -8.13 -14.94 27.94
N GLU A 362 -9.33 -15.50 27.89
CA GLU A 362 -9.64 -16.86 28.32
C GLU A 362 -9.59 -17.87 27.15
N CYS A 363 -9.59 -17.39 25.90
CA CYS A 363 -9.47 -18.24 24.72
C CYS A 363 -8.10 -18.90 24.64
N GLU A 364 -8.08 -20.21 24.59
CA GLU A 364 -6.84 -21.00 24.49
C GLU A 364 -5.97 -20.65 23.29
N LYS A 365 -6.59 -20.15 22.20
CA LYS A 365 -5.89 -19.72 20.98
C LYS A 365 -5.10 -18.42 21.19
N PHE A 366 -5.34 -17.70 22.28
CA PHE A 366 -4.66 -16.47 22.66
C PHE A 366 -3.65 -16.63 23.79
N ALA A 367 -3.32 -17.86 24.16
CA ALA A 367 -2.35 -18.16 25.21
C ALA A 367 -0.98 -17.47 24.97
N ASP A 368 -0.54 -17.36 23.71
CA ASP A 368 0.72 -16.69 23.36
C ASP A 368 0.66 -15.18 23.62
N ILE A 369 -0.52 -14.55 23.49
CA ILE A 369 -0.74 -13.14 23.82
C ILE A 369 -0.55 -12.95 25.32
N GLN A 370 -1.12 -13.82 26.14
CA GLN A 370 -0.95 -13.78 27.60
C GLN A 370 0.51 -13.99 28.03
N ALA A 371 1.22 -14.91 27.38
CA ALA A 371 2.66 -15.08 27.60
C ALA A 371 3.45 -13.81 27.20
N GLY A 372 3.00 -13.12 26.15
CA GLY A 372 3.54 -11.83 25.69
C GLY A 372 3.35 -10.71 26.72
N VAL A 373 2.21 -10.66 27.40
CA VAL A 373 1.92 -9.67 28.46
C VAL A 373 2.94 -9.76 29.59
N ALA A 374 3.22 -10.96 30.09
CA ALA A 374 4.21 -11.17 31.14
C ALA A 374 5.63 -10.72 30.72
N LYS A 375 6.05 -11.04 29.51
CA LYS A 375 7.34 -10.58 28.95
C LYS A 375 7.38 -9.06 28.77
N GLY A 376 6.28 -8.47 28.29
CA GLY A 376 6.14 -7.02 28.15
C GLY A 376 6.28 -6.31 29.49
N ARG A 377 5.66 -6.85 30.55
CA ARG A 377 5.79 -6.33 31.91
C ARG A 377 7.23 -6.42 32.42
N GLU A 378 7.90 -7.53 32.19
CA GLU A 378 9.31 -7.70 32.56
C GLU A 378 10.18 -6.67 31.83
N ALA A 379 9.98 -6.46 30.55
CA ALA A 379 10.70 -5.47 29.75
C ALA A 379 10.48 -4.04 30.26
N LEU A 380 9.24 -3.68 30.59
CA LEU A 380 8.92 -2.36 31.16
C LEU A 380 9.54 -2.13 32.54
N ASN A 381 9.78 -3.16 33.32
CA ASN A 381 10.43 -3.05 34.62
C ASN A 381 11.95 -2.84 34.55
N GLN A 382 12.54 -3.03 33.36
CA GLN A 382 13.97 -2.76 33.17
C GLN A 382 14.23 -1.24 33.12
N PRO A 383 15.21 -0.73 33.87
CA PRO A 383 15.57 0.67 33.82
C PRO A 383 16.21 1.00 32.47
N LEU A 384 15.70 2.02 31.81
CA LEU A 384 16.33 2.57 30.59
C LEU A 384 17.39 3.61 30.98
N PRO A 385 18.48 3.74 30.20
CA PRO A 385 19.45 4.82 30.40
C PRO A 385 18.76 6.19 30.36
N PRO A 386 19.17 7.16 31.20
CA PRO A 386 18.55 8.49 31.25
C PRO A 386 18.47 9.22 29.90
N VAL A 387 19.46 8.99 29.03
CA VAL A 387 19.50 9.59 27.67
C VAL A 387 18.31 9.16 26.82
N VAL A 388 17.79 7.95 27.00
CA VAL A 388 16.62 7.47 26.25
C VAL A 388 15.38 8.28 26.60
N TYR A 389 15.21 8.65 27.87
CA TYR A 389 14.08 9.47 28.32
C TYR A 389 14.13 10.90 27.80
N SER A 390 15.31 11.44 27.53
CA SER A 390 15.46 12.78 26.99
C SER A 390 15.30 12.86 25.47
N PHE A 391 15.35 11.73 24.76
CA PHE A 391 15.22 11.69 23.30
C PHE A 391 13.81 12.10 22.86
N ARG A 392 13.72 12.89 21.76
CA ARG A 392 12.45 13.37 21.19
C ARG A 392 12.29 13.01 19.71
N GLY A 393 13.38 12.66 19.04
CA GLY A 393 13.36 12.27 17.64
C GLY A 393 14.54 12.78 16.85
N PHE A 394 14.46 12.61 15.56
CA PHE A 394 15.46 13.15 14.64
C PHE A 394 14.84 13.52 13.29
N VAL A 395 15.54 14.37 12.55
CA VAL A 395 15.31 14.68 11.14
C VAL A 395 16.63 14.59 10.39
N ALA A 396 16.65 13.91 9.26
CA ALA A 396 17.77 13.83 8.35
C ALA A 396 17.34 14.37 6.97
N ASN A 397 18.07 15.35 6.46
CA ASN A 397 17.86 15.93 5.14
C ASN A 397 19.10 15.66 4.29
N ILE A 398 18.95 14.96 3.20
CA ILE A 398 19.99 14.69 2.21
C ILE A 398 19.69 15.59 1.02
N ALA A 399 20.46 16.66 0.85
CA ALA A 399 20.31 17.58 -0.26
C ALA A 399 20.86 16.97 -1.55
N ASP A 400 22.06 16.36 -1.45
CA ASP A 400 22.70 15.65 -2.56
C ASP A 400 23.55 14.49 -2.05
N ILE A 401 23.71 13.47 -2.89
CA ILE A 401 24.57 12.32 -2.65
C ILE A 401 25.11 11.81 -3.98
N GLN A 402 26.43 11.60 -4.08
CA GLN A 402 27.09 11.16 -5.29
C GLN A 402 27.94 9.92 -5.01
N GLY A 403 28.05 9.05 -6.03
CA GLY A 403 28.86 7.84 -5.95
C GLY A 403 28.36 6.80 -4.95
N MET A 404 27.09 6.91 -4.49
CA MET A 404 26.50 5.91 -3.61
C MET A 404 26.23 4.61 -4.37
N ASP A 405 26.85 3.53 -3.91
CA ASP A 405 26.55 2.19 -4.38
C ASP A 405 25.80 1.43 -3.28
N MET A 406 24.49 1.29 -3.47
CA MET A 406 23.61 0.62 -2.49
C MET A 406 23.94 -0.86 -2.31
N THR A 407 24.67 -1.46 -3.24
CA THR A 407 24.94 -2.89 -3.27
C THR A 407 26.25 -3.25 -2.56
N SER A 408 27.26 -2.40 -2.69
CA SER A 408 28.59 -2.64 -2.11
C SER A 408 28.73 -2.21 -0.65
N GLY A 409 27.81 -1.37 -0.14
CA GLY A 409 27.90 -0.76 1.19
C GLY A 409 29.09 0.20 1.33
N THR A 410 29.67 0.67 0.20
CA THR A 410 30.73 1.67 0.20
C THR A 410 30.17 3.04 0.56
N LEU A 411 31.01 3.86 1.19
CA LEU A 411 30.68 5.25 1.45
C LEU A 411 30.50 6.02 0.14
N PRO A 412 29.59 7.01 0.09
CA PRO A 412 29.44 7.87 -1.07
C PRO A 412 30.72 8.68 -1.32
N GLU A 413 30.95 9.08 -2.56
CA GLU A 413 32.08 9.96 -2.92
C GLU A 413 31.92 11.36 -2.34
N SER A 414 30.67 11.85 -2.29
CA SER A 414 30.33 13.11 -1.62
C SER A 414 28.88 13.06 -1.11
N ILE A 415 28.64 13.82 -0.03
CA ILE A 415 27.32 13.99 0.56
C ILE A 415 27.09 15.40 1.07
N ASP A 416 25.97 15.99 0.66
CA ASP A 416 25.39 17.20 1.25
C ASP A 416 24.20 16.78 2.11
N ALA A 417 24.38 16.80 3.42
CA ALA A 417 23.34 16.33 4.33
C ALA A 417 23.33 17.10 5.64
N SER A 418 22.18 17.11 6.28
CA SER A 418 22.00 17.67 7.61
C SER A 418 21.19 16.72 8.47
N ILE A 419 21.62 16.49 9.70
CA ILE A 419 20.93 15.65 10.68
C ILE A 419 20.69 16.51 11.93
N LEU A 420 19.48 16.47 12.44
CA LEU A 420 19.11 17.05 13.72
C LEU A 420 18.64 15.94 14.66
N VAL A 421 19.14 15.95 15.88
CA VAL A 421 18.68 15.10 16.98
C VAL A 421 18.02 16.00 18.02
N ALA A 422 16.74 15.80 18.26
CA ALA A 422 15.96 16.51 19.27
C ALA A 422 15.94 15.73 20.60
N VAL A 423 16.23 16.43 21.68
CA VAL A 423 16.29 15.92 23.05
C VAL A 423 15.77 16.97 24.03
N GLU A 424 15.42 16.60 25.26
CA GLU A 424 15.01 17.58 26.28
C GLU A 424 16.14 18.54 26.70
N ASN A 425 17.38 18.03 26.74
CA ASN A 425 18.55 18.79 27.17
C ASN A 425 19.76 18.38 26.33
N ALA A 426 20.00 19.15 25.27
CA ALA A 426 21.05 18.85 24.31
C ALA A 426 22.46 19.13 24.89
N GLU A 427 22.59 20.06 25.83
CA GLU A 427 23.88 20.35 26.52
C GLU A 427 24.33 19.09 27.32
N SER A 428 23.41 18.44 28.01
CA SER A 428 23.71 17.20 28.75
C SER A 428 24.15 16.07 27.81
N LEU A 429 23.54 15.97 26.62
CA LEU A 429 23.92 14.99 25.59
C LEU A 429 25.37 15.26 25.12
N VAL A 430 25.70 16.51 24.80
CA VAL A 430 27.05 16.88 24.35
C VAL A 430 28.07 16.68 25.46
N MET A 431 27.77 17.04 26.72
CA MET A 431 28.66 16.76 27.84
C MET A 431 28.96 15.29 28.03
N MET A 432 27.93 14.42 27.86
CA MET A 432 28.12 12.97 27.96
C MET A 432 28.98 12.45 26.81
N ALA A 433 28.77 12.93 25.59
CA ALA A 433 29.59 12.59 24.43
C ALA A 433 31.06 13.08 24.63
N ALA A 434 31.25 14.27 25.16
CA ALA A 434 32.57 14.85 25.47
C ALA A 434 33.35 14.06 26.54
N MET A 435 32.66 13.38 27.46
CA MET A 435 33.29 12.47 28.41
C MET A 435 33.81 11.20 27.76
N MET A 436 33.20 10.78 26.64
CA MET A 436 33.60 9.59 25.90
C MET A 436 34.66 9.90 24.84
N ASP A 437 34.61 11.09 24.23
CA ASP A 437 35.55 11.52 23.20
C ASP A 437 36.08 12.94 23.47
N PRO A 438 37.40 13.11 23.80
CA PRO A 438 38.01 14.42 24.02
C PRO A 438 37.94 15.37 22.80
N GLN A 439 37.79 14.86 21.57
CA GLN A 439 37.64 15.70 20.38
C GLN A 439 36.32 16.47 20.43
N ILE A 440 35.26 15.84 20.92
CA ILE A 440 33.95 16.49 21.11
C ILE A 440 34.05 17.59 22.18
N ALA A 441 34.77 17.33 23.26
CA ALA A 441 35.03 18.34 24.30
C ALA A 441 35.76 19.59 23.76
N ALA A 442 36.65 19.40 22.80
CA ALA A 442 37.43 20.50 22.20
C ALA A 442 36.58 21.42 21.28
N LEU A 443 35.42 20.96 20.82
CA LEU A 443 34.51 21.75 19.96
C LEU A 443 33.88 22.93 20.70
N ASN A 444 33.81 22.90 22.03
CA ASN A 444 33.20 23.96 22.87
C ASN A 444 31.79 24.36 22.39
N LEU A 445 30.97 23.37 22.01
CA LEU A 445 29.58 23.61 21.60
C LEU A 445 28.79 24.22 22.75
N VAL A 446 28.18 25.38 22.51
CA VAL A 446 27.31 26.08 23.46
C VAL A 446 25.88 26.17 22.88
N PRO A 447 24.84 26.15 23.72
CA PRO A 447 23.45 26.13 23.24
C PRO A 447 22.95 27.51 22.79
N ASP A 448 23.73 28.22 21.95
CA ASP A 448 23.41 29.54 21.41
C ASP A 448 23.03 29.52 19.91
N GLY A 449 22.95 28.34 19.32
CA GLY A 449 22.57 28.11 17.91
C GLY A 449 23.68 28.46 16.90
N LYS A 450 24.86 28.83 17.35
CA LYS A 450 25.93 29.20 16.41
C LYS A 450 26.65 27.97 15.88
N PRO A 451 26.90 27.93 14.56
CA PRO A 451 27.65 26.84 13.93
C PRO A 451 29.11 26.81 14.40
N VAL A 452 29.60 25.63 14.68
CA VAL A 452 31.01 25.34 15.00
C VAL A 452 31.53 24.34 13.96
N LYS A 453 32.66 24.66 13.34
CA LYS A 453 33.29 23.78 12.34
C LYS A 453 33.78 22.49 13.00
N LEU A 454 33.47 21.35 12.36
CA LEU A 454 33.96 20.05 12.77
C LEU A 454 35.22 19.69 11.98
N GLU A 455 36.30 19.37 12.69
CA GLU A 455 37.54 18.87 12.07
C GLU A 455 37.77 17.41 12.50
N LEU A 456 36.87 16.52 12.00
CA LEU A 456 36.92 15.10 12.28
C LEU A 456 37.39 14.36 11.04
N ALA A 457 38.48 13.59 11.18
CA ALA A 457 39.10 12.87 10.04
C ALA A 457 38.14 11.92 9.31
N GLN A 458 37.21 11.32 10.05
CA GLN A 458 36.21 10.40 9.49
C GLN A 458 35.20 11.10 8.57
N LEU A 459 34.91 12.38 8.80
CA LEU A 459 33.98 13.14 7.97
C LEU A 459 34.68 13.67 6.71
N ALA A 460 36.00 13.88 6.75
CA ALA A 460 36.76 14.36 5.62
C ALA A 460 36.82 13.36 4.44
N GLU A 461 36.44 12.10 4.65
CA GLU A 461 36.36 11.09 3.59
C GLU A 461 35.10 11.24 2.73
N ILE A 462 34.05 11.89 3.24
CA ILE A 462 32.74 11.99 2.58
C ILE A 462 32.25 13.43 2.38
N ALA A 463 32.87 14.40 3.05
CA ALA A 463 32.52 15.82 2.92
C ALA A 463 33.72 16.71 3.22
N ASP A 464 33.95 17.75 2.40
CA ASP A 464 35.03 18.74 2.57
C ASP A 464 34.79 19.65 3.78
N VAL A 465 33.53 19.83 4.15
CA VAL A 465 33.12 20.77 5.19
C VAL A 465 32.05 20.14 6.08
N ALA A 466 32.22 20.34 7.39
CA ALA A 466 31.24 19.88 8.38
C ALA A 466 31.06 20.92 9.48
N PHE A 467 29.81 21.14 9.91
CA PHE A 467 29.48 22.04 11.02
C PHE A 467 28.49 21.36 11.98
N ALA A 468 28.58 21.72 13.25
CA ALA A 468 27.57 21.41 14.23
C ALA A 468 27.06 22.69 14.88
N ALA A 469 25.76 22.69 15.23
CA ALA A 469 25.17 23.75 16.03
C ALA A 469 24.31 23.14 17.14
N LEU A 470 24.27 23.81 18.29
CA LEU A 470 23.58 23.35 19.48
C LEU A 470 22.53 24.36 19.92
N SER A 471 21.33 23.93 20.20
CA SER A 471 20.31 24.66 20.95
C SER A 471 20.06 24.00 22.31
N THR A 472 19.15 24.53 23.10
CA THR A 472 18.79 23.93 24.40
C THR A 472 18.20 22.53 24.26
N ASN A 473 17.52 22.25 23.12
CA ASN A 473 16.73 21.04 22.91
C ASN A 473 17.07 20.28 21.63
N ALA A 474 18.10 20.68 20.89
CA ALA A 474 18.52 19.96 19.70
C ALA A 474 20.00 20.16 19.40
N LEU A 475 20.63 19.15 18.81
CA LEU A 475 21.93 19.18 18.18
C LEU A 475 21.73 18.92 16.68
N SER A 476 22.28 19.77 15.84
CA SER A 476 22.35 19.58 14.40
C SER A 476 23.80 19.39 13.94
N VAL A 477 23.98 18.56 12.92
CA VAL A 477 25.23 18.34 12.20
C VAL A 477 24.93 18.43 10.71
N SER A 478 25.71 19.25 10.01
CA SER A 478 25.57 19.41 8.55
C SER A 478 26.90 19.19 7.86
N LEU A 479 26.84 18.57 6.69
CA LEU A 479 27.96 18.17 5.85
C LEU A 479 27.80 18.76 4.45
N GLY A 480 28.91 19.11 3.80
CA GLY A 480 28.97 19.55 2.43
C GLY A 480 28.60 21.00 2.22
N ASP A 481 28.04 21.31 1.03
CA ASP A 481 27.74 22.68 0.65
C ASP A 481 26.68 23.33 1.56
N GLY A 482 26.96 24.56 2.02
CA GLY A 482 26.04 25.29 2.90
C GLY A 482 25.95 24.73 4.32
N ALA A 483 26.81 23.81 4.74
CA ALA A 483 26.77 23.15 6.04
C ALA A 483 26.72 24.13 7.23
N GLU A 484 27.41 25.28 7.14
CA GLU A 484 27.40 26.31 8.18
C GLU A 484 25.98 26.85 8.41
N SER A 485 25.31 27.31 7.35
CA SER A 485 23.94 27.85 7.47
C SER A 485 22.95 26.74 7.79
N ASN A 486 23.04 25.58 7.11
CA ASN A 486 22.13 24.49 7.29
C ASN A 486 22.09 23.96 8.74
N SER A 487 23.25 23.93 9.42
CA SER A 487 23.30 23.48 10.82
C SER A 487 22.55 24.44 11.77
N ALA A 488 22.59 25.74 11.52
CA ALA A 488 21.83 26.72 12.31
C ALA A 488 20.33 26.70 11.94
N ASP A 489 20.01 26.65 10.64
CA ASP A 489 18.64 26.71 10.13
C ASP A 489 17.81 25.51 10.60
N MET A 490 18.40 24.31 10.68
CA MET A 490 17.72 23.13 11.20
C MET A 490 17.25 23.30 12.66
N LEU A 491 17.99 24.03 13.50
CA LEU A 491 17.61 24.21 14.90
C LEU A 491 16.37 25.09 15.08
N VAL A 492 16.08 25.96 14.11
CA VAL A 492 14.97 26.92 14.14
C VAL A 492 13.85 26.57 13.12
N ALA A 493 14.00 25.46 12.43
CA ALA A 493 12.99 25.01 11.46
C ALA A 493 11.65 24.77 12.15
N ASP A 494 10.56 25.19 11.50
CA ASP A 494 9.21 24.96 11.99
C ASP A 494 8.88 23.45 11.95
N SER A 495 8.31 22.95 13.03
CA SER A 495 7.70 21.62 13.05
C SER A 495 6.24 21.71 12.63
N ALA A 496 5.73 20.70 11.93
CA ALA A 496 4.31 20.63 11.62
C ALA A 496 3.46 20.55 12.90
N ASP A 497 2.28 21.18 12.88
CA ASP A 497 1.30 21.13 13.98
C ASP A 497 -0.05 20.63 13.44
N PRO A 498 -0.54 19.49 13.93
CA PRO A 498 0.10 18.55 14.87
C PRO A 498 1.33 17.86 14.26
N SER A 499 2.32 17.56 15.10
CA SER A 499 3.54 16.87 14.66
C SER A 499 3.21 15.46 14.15
N PRO A 500 3.73 15.04 12.99
CA PRO A 500 3.64 13.66 12.57
C PRO A 500 4.50 12.76 13.49
N PHE A 501 4.13 11.49 13.61
CA PHE A 501 5.01 10.49 14.20
C PHE A 501 6.23 10.24 13.30
N MET A 502 6.01 10.18 11.99
CA MET A 502 7.06 9.98 10.98
C MET A 502 6.72 10.78 9.72
N SER A 503 7.74 11.33 9.08
CA SER A 503 7.60 11.90 7.74
C SER A 503 8.79 11.53 6.87
N MET A 504 8.52 11.36 5.57
CA MET A 504 9.52 11.16 4.54
C MET A 504 9.12 11.91 3.29
N SER A 505 10.07 12.55 2.63
CA SER A 505 9.88 13.09 1.28
C SER A 505 11.10 12.80 0.42
N MET A 506 10.91 12.67 -0.90
CA MET A 506 11.99 12.36 -1.82
C MET A 506 11.75 12.93 -3.21
N ASP A 507 12.82 13.27 -3.88
CA ASP A 507 12.87 13.52 -5.32
C ASP A 507 12.68 12.17 -6.05
N SER A 508 11.58 12.03 -6.76
CA SER A 508 11.21 10.75 -7.36
C SER A 508 12.14 10.36 -8.50
N ALA A 509 12.52 11.33 -9.35
CA ALA A 509 13.37 11.06 -10.50
C ALA A 509 14.74 10.54 -10.06
N ARG A 510 15.35 11.20 -9.07
CA ARG A 510 16.65 10.81 -8.52
C ARG A 510 16.59 9.48 -7.76
N TYR A 511 15.54 9.27 -6.98
CA TYR A 511 15.34 8.03 -6.22
C TYR A 511 15.20 6.81 -7.15
N TYR A 512 14.33 6.89 -8.15
CA TYR A 512 14.14 5.80 -9.10
C TYR A 512 15.33 5.58 -10.02
N ALA A 513 16.07 6.65 -10.39
CA ALA A 513 17.31 6.52 -11.15
C ALA A 513 18.38 5.76 -10.33
N MET A 514 18.52 6.06 -9.05
CA MET A 514 19.45 5.36 -8.15
C MET A 514 19.10 3.89 -8.00
N ILE A 515 17.81 3.54 -7.83
CA ILE A 515 17.37 2.14 -7.78
C ILE A 515 17.64 1.44 -9.11
N GLY A 516 17.33 2.08 -10.24
CA GLY A 516 17.58 1.54 -11.57
C GLY A 516 19.06 1.26 -11.82
N GLU A 517 19.95 2.13 -11.34
CA GLU A 517 21.39 1.94 -11.40
C GLU A 517 21.84 0.75 -10.51
N ALA A 518 21.35 0.66 -9.28
CA ALA A 518 21.63 -0.46 -8.39
C ALA A 518 21.20 -1.80 -9.02
N MET A 519 20.00 -1.86 -9.59
CA MET A 519 19.50 -3.05 -10.29
C MET A 519 20.32 -3.41 -11.54
N SER A 520 21.02 -2.46 -12.15
CA SER A 520 21.90 -2.72 -13.28
C SER A 520 23.24 -3.32 -12.88
N LYS A 521 23.72 -3.01 -11.68
CA LYS A 521 25.01 -3.50 -11.13
C LYS A 521 24.86 -4.86 -10.45
N GLU A 522 23.81 -5.06 -9.69
CA GLU A 522 23.47 -6.38 -9.16
C GLU A 522 22.87 -7.23 -10.27
N GLN A 523 23.26 -8.51 -10.30
CA GLN A 523 22.51 -9.52 -11.04
C GLN A 523 21.54 -10.17 -10.02
N PRO A 524 20.34 -9.60 -9.81
CA PRO A 524 19.38 -10.25 -8.94
C PRO A 524 19.12 -11.64 -9.49
N ALA A 525 19.26 -12.64 -8.62
CA ALA A 525 18.98 -14.02 -8.96
C ALA A 525 17.49 -14.31 -8.67
N ASP A 526 16.90 -15.23 -9.43
CA ASP A 526 15.60 -15.81 -9.15
C ASP A 526 15.66 -16.76 -7.92
N GLU A 527 14.53 -17.39 -7.61
CA GLU A 527 14.46 -18.36 -6.49
C GLU A 527 15.40 -19.56 -6.66
N ASP A 528 15.84 -19.87 -7.89
CA ASP A 528 16.75 -20.96 -8.23
C ASP A 528 18.24 -20.52 -8.28
N GLY A 529 18.49 -19.21 -8.08
CA GLY A 529 19.84 -18.63 -8.11
C GLY A 529 20.36 -18.31 -9.51
N GLU A 530 19.50 -18.34 -10.53
CA GLU A 530 19.83 -17.92 -11.91
C GLU A 530 19.75 -16.40 -12.04
N PRO A 531 20.62 -15.76 -12.84
CA PRO A 531 20.55 -14.32 -13.05
C PRO A 531 19.26 -13.93 -13.78
N MET A 532 18.58 -12.90 -13.29
CA MET A 532 17.35 -12.38 -13.91
C MET A 532 17.60 -12.03 -15.39
N PRO A 533 16.75 -12.47 -16.32
CA PRO A 533 16.85 -12.18 -17.74
C PRO A 533 16.96 -10.69 -18.06
N GLU A 534 17.75 -10.33 -19.08
CA GLU A 534 17.98 -8.93 -19.44
C GLU A 534 16.70 -8.21 -19.86
N GLU A 535 15.77 -8.91 -20.51
CA GLU A 535 14.47 -8.37 -20.92
C GLU A 535 13.65 -7.91 -19.71
N ILE A 536 13.62 -8.70 -18.64
CA ILE A 536 12.92 -8.35 -17.39
C ILE A 536 13.63 -7.17 -16.73
N ARG A 537 14.95 -7.20 -16.65
CA ARG A 537 15.74 -6.10 -16.05
C ARG A 537 15.54 -4.80 -16.82
N SER A 538 15.52 -4.86 -18.16
CA SER A 538 15.25 -3.69 -19.00
C SER A 538 13.86 -3.14 -18.73
N ALA A 539 12.82 -3.97 -18.76
CA ALA A 539 11.45 -3.54 -18.50
C ALA A 539 11.27 -2.96 -17.09
N MET A 540 11.95 -3.53 -16.08
CA MET A 540 11.93 -2.98 -14.72
C MET A 540 12.62 -1.60 -14.66
N ARG A 541 13.75 -1.42 -15.35
CA ARG A 541 14.41 -0.09 -15.46
C ARG A 541 13.48 0.93 -16.12
N ASP A 542 12.80 0.55 -17.18
CA ASP A 542 11.84 1.41 -17.88
C ASP A 542 10.70 1.82 -16.95
N ILE A 543 10.12 0.88 -16.18
CA ILE A 543 9.09 1.15 -15.17
C ILE A 543 9.62 2.13 -14.12
N MET A 544 10.86 1.94 -13.63
CA MET A 544 11.46 2.86 -12.67
C MET A 544 11.67 4.25 -13.26
N ALA A 545 12.19 4.35 -14.49
CA ALA A 545 12.38 5.62 -15.17
C ALA A 545 11.05 6.36 -15.41
N LEU A 546 10.00 5.64 -15.84
CA LEU A 546 8.65 6.17 -16.02
C LEU A 546 8.06 6.64 -14.69
N SER A 547 8.21 5.86 -13.62
CA SER A 547 7.77 6.24 -12.28
C SER A 547 8.49 7.51 -11.80
N GLY A 548 9.80 7.62 -12.07
CA GLY A 548 10.58 8.82 -11.77
C GLY A 548 10.15 10.06 -12.55
N SER A 549 9.74 9.87 -13.82
CA SER A 549 9.27 10.99 -14.67
C SER A 549 7.83 11.44 -14.33
N MET A 550 7.00 10.53 -13.83
CA MET A 550 5.60 10.83 -13.49
C MET A 550 5.50 11.78 -12.30
N TYR A 551 6.34 11.60 -11.30
CA TYR A 551 6.30 12.36 -10.05
C TYR A 551 7.58 13.19 -9.88
N GLU A 552 7.42 14.49 -9.65
CA GLU A 552 8.53 15.35 -9.26
C GLU A 552 8.97 15.00 -7.83
N ARG A 553 7.98 14.84 -6.93
CA ARG A 553 8.24 14.62 -5.52
C ARG A 553 7.16 13.76 -4.86
N MET A 554 7.60 12.86 -4.00
CA MET A 554 6.71 12.02 -3.18
C MET A 554 6.96 12.30 -1.71
N SER A 555 5.87 12.36 -0.93
CA SER A 555 5.94 12.50 0.53
C SER A 555 4.95 11.55 1.20
N VAL A 556 5.35 11.01 2.33
CA VAL A 556 4.52 10.15 3.19
C VAL A 556 4.63 10.65 4.63
N GLU A 557 3.49 10.73 5.30
CA GLU A 557 3.41 11.06 6.72
C GLU A 557 2.59 10.01 7.46
N ILE A 558 3.05 9.65 8.65
CA ILE A 558 2.29 8.84 9.61
C ILE A 558 1.95 9.71 10.80
N ARG A 559 0.65 9.81 11.10
CA ARG A 559 0.13 10.58 12.22
C ARG A 559 -0.66 9.68 13.15
N PHE A 560 -0.50 9.86 14.44
CA PHE A 560 -1.37 9.27 15.44
C PHE A 560 -2.36 10.34 15.88
N THR A 561 -3.63 10.06 15.69
CA THR A 561 -4.73 11.00 15.98
C THR A 561 -5.77 10.32 16.86
N ASN A 562 -6.73 11.08 17.35
CA ASN A 562 -7.86 10.52 18.09
C ASN A 562 -8.79 9.62 17.27
N ARG A 563 -8.58 9.50 15.95
CA ARG A 563 -9.27 8.56 15.07
C ARG A 563 -8.50 7.25 14.91
N GLY A 564 -7.19 7.27 15.14
CA GLY A 564 -6.29 6.15 14.97
C GLY A 564 -4.99 6.50 14.25
N ILE A 565 -4.50 5.59 13.41
CA ILE A 565 -3.27 5.76 12.63
C ILE A 565 -3.65 6.27 11.25
N GLU A 566 -3.15 7.45 10.90
CA GLU A 566 -3.37 8.09 9.61
C GLU A 566 -2.07 8.07 8.80
N ILE A 567 -2.12 7.48 7.61
CA ILE A 567 -1.02 7.45 6.64
C ILE A 567 -1.42 8.33 5.48
N GLY A 568 -0.80 9.50 5.37
CA GLY A 568 -1.01 10.45 4.29
C GLY A 568 0.08 10.32 3.23
N GLY A 569 -0.31 10.34 1.95
CA GLY A 569 0.59 10.41 0.81
C GLY A 569 0.34 11.66 -0.02
N LEU A 570 1.38 12.35 -0.42
CA LEU A 570 1.34 13.45 -1.37
C LEU A 570 2.33 13.16 -2.49
N MET A 571 1.82 13.15 -3.73
CA MET A 571 2.61 13.00 -4.95
C MET A 571 2.44 14.28 -5.77
N LYS A 572 3.51 15.07 -5.91
CA LYS A 572 3.57 16.19 -6.85
C LYS A 572 3.91 15.65 -8.22
N LEU A 573 3.12 16.04 -9.21
CA LEU A 573 3.31 15.59 -10.59
C LEU A 573 4.29 16.55 -11.29
N GLY A 574 5.26 16.01 -12.02
CA GLY A 574 6.18 16.75 -12.87
C GLY A 574 5.44 17.63 -13.90
N ASP A 575 6.06 18.60 -14.52
CA ASP A 575 5.45 19.50 -15.53
C ASP A 575 5.06 18.78 -16.84
#